data_1b376b43f8e098992f6951d6241855a0
#
_entry.id   1b376b43f8e098992f6951d6241855a0
#
_cell.length_a   1.000
_cell.length_b   1.000
_cell.length_c   1.000
_cell.angle_alpha   90.00
_cell.angle_beta   90.00
_cell.angle_gamma   90.00
#
_symmetry.space_group_name_H-M   'P 1'
#
loop_
_entity.id
_entity.type
_entity.pdbx_description
1 polymer ?
#
loop_
_entity_poly.entity_id
_entity_poly.type
_entity_poly.pdbx_seq_one_letter_code
_entity_poly.pdbx_strand_id
1 'polypeptide(L)'
;MRRSSYGAFLVAFGLLLGAGVYADKGSASSRTSSALEQSMGEIQWGWTPKRLYQHLKKDIEASYQEPISKTTDAIEEDRLRHKMAEEARQIRDSYFEFDGTPSAYDSGYLKGEFTHKNGESLIRVRTKNTQDYFFFIKERLWKRYRAFDASVFEGATFAQFGGALQQRYGKAKQKNGVLVPGSLPTKWYEWRESRVLARAVDNNEFYGFYCLILEDPKTVARLGQLRKNKPAQAEASDTLVDMVADQSNDDQNADIADRITGEIRRHDAPNVDEKK
;
A
#
# COMPACT_ATOMS: atom_id res chain seq x y z
N MET A 1 -20.23 0.87 41.07
CA MET A 1 -20.67 1.22 39.71
C MET A 1 -19.89 2.44 39.23
N ARG A 2 -18.81 2.27 38.47
CA ARG A 2 -18.07 3.36 37.82
C ARG A 2 -18.13 3.12 36.32
N ARG A 3 -18.82 4.01 35.62
CA ARG A 3 -18.89 4.02 34.14
C ARG A 3 -17.59 4.63 33.61
N SER A 4 -16.85 3.87 32.84
CA SER A 4 -15.69 4.35 32.07
C SER A 4 -16.17 4.86 30.73
N SER A 5 -15.99 6.16 30.52
CA SER A 5 -16.25 6.82 29.23
C SER A 5 -15.04 6.60 28.31
N TYR A 6 -15.23 5.88 27.24
CA TYR A 6 -14.24 5.83 26.15
C TYR A 6 -14.40 7.09 25.30
N GLY A 7 -13.42 7.97 25.40
CA GLY A 7 -13.32 9.16 24.56
C GLY A 7 -12.94 8.77 23.13
N ALA A 8 -13.82 9.07 22.18
CA ALA A 8 -13.52 9.00 20.76
C ALA A 8 -12.51 10.10 20.41
N PHE A 9 -11.31 9.72 19.99
CA PHE A 9 -10.35 10.65 19.41
C PHE A 9 -10.74 10.93 17.94
N LEU A 10 -11.49 12.02 17.76
CA LEU A 10 -11.69 12.66 16.47
C LEU A 10 -10.39 13.39 16.12
N VAL A 11 -9.64 12.89 15.15
CA VAL A 11 -8.55 13.64 14.51
C VAL A 11 -9.19 14.71 13.63
N ALA A 12 -9.34 15.89 14.18
CA ALA A 12 -9.74 17.07 13.44
C ALA A 12 -8.57 17.56 12.60
N PHE A 13 -8.68 17.40 11.28
CA PHE A 13 -7.81 18.08 10.31
C PHE A 13 -8.22 19.55 10.26
N GLY A 14 -7.38 20.42 10.84
CA GLY A 14 -7.58 21.85 10.87
C GLY A 14 -7.63 22.50 9.50
N LEU A 15 -8.76 23.09 9.18
CA LEU A 15 -8.93 24.06 8.08
C LEU A 15 -8.33 25.39 8.53
N LEU A 16 -7.20 25.77 7.96
CA LEU A 16 -6.71 27.16 7.99
C LEU A 16 -7.32 27.93 6.81
N LEU A 17 -8.35 28.70 7.10
CA LEU A 17 -8.87 29.76 6.23
C LEU A 17 -7.97 31.01 6.41
N GLY A 18 -7.07 31.27 5.47
CA GLY A 18 -6.36 32.53 5.32
C GLY A 18 -6.89 33.27 4.10
N ALA A 19 -7.74 34.27 4.30
CA ALA A 19 -8.15 35.20 3.25
C ALA A 19 -7.04 36.22 3.02
N GLY A 20 -6.40 36.19 1.85
CA GLY A 20 -5.51 37.20 1.35
C GLY A 20 -5.84 37.50 -0.10
N VAL A 21 -6.56 38.59 -0.33
CA VAL A 21 -6.87 39.10 -1.67
C VAL A 21 -5.63 39.80 -2.22
N TYR A 22 -5.02 39.22 -3.25
CA TYR A 22 -4.21 39.97 -4.21
C TYR A 22 -4.60 39.51 -5.63
N ALA A 23 -5.18 40.45 -6.36
CA ALA A 23 -5.47 40.29 -7.77
C ALA A 23 -4.19 40.40 -8.56
N ASP A 24 -3.77 39.29 -9.20
CA ASP A 24 -2.85 39.34 -10.33
C ASP A 24 -3.44 38.61 -11.53
N LYS A 25 -3.45 39.35 -12.65
CA LYS A 25 -3.98 38.92 -13.94
C LYS A 25 -2.95 38.02 -14.62
N GLY A 26 -3.11 36.73 -14.45
CA GLY A 26 -2.42 35.70 -15.19
C GLY A 26 -3.29 34.46 -15.23
N SER A 27 -4.10 34.31 -16.28
CA SER A 27 -5.04 33.21 -16.47
C SER A 27 -4.28 31.88 -16.67
N ALA A 28 -3.80 31.29 -15.60
CA ALA A 28 -3.59 29.85 -15.50
C ALA A 28 -4.78 29.33 -14.72
N SER A 29 -5.74 28.71 -15.41
CA SER A 29 -6.82 27.96 -14.79
C SER A 29 -6.24 26.97 -13.77
N SER A 30 -6.20 27.34 -12.51
CA SER A 30 -5.86 26.45 -11.41
C SER A 30 -6.99 25.43 -11.29
N ARG A 31 -6.89 24.33 -12.05
CA ARG A 31 -7.81 23.20 -11.90
C ARG A 31 -7.63 22.71 -10.47
N THR A 32 -8.69 22.83 -9.67
CA THR A 32 -8.77 22.20 -8.35
C THR A 32 -8.50 20.70 -8.51
N SER A 33 -7.50 20.17 -7.82
CA SER A 33 -7.23 18.74 -7.82
C SER A 33 -8.40 17.97 -7.21
N SER A 34 -8.75 16.85 -7.78
CA SER A 34 -9.82 15.99 -7.25
C SER A 34 -9.44 15.39 -5.91
N ALA A 35 -10.42 14.91 -5.16
CA ALA A 35 -10.17 14.20 -3.90
C ALA A 35 -9.31 12.94 -4.09
N LEU A 36 -9.39 12.27 -5.25
CA LEU A 36 -8.54 11.15 -5.61
C LEU A 36 -7.08 11.58 -5.84
N GLU A 37 -6.86 12.68 -6.57
CA GLU A 37 -5.51 13.24 -6.74
C GLU A 37 -4.90 13.64 -5.40
N GLN A 38 -5.69 14.26 -4.52
CA GLN A 38 -5.28 14.65 -3.18
C GLN A 38 -4.92 13.45 -2.29
N SER A 39 -5.47 12.26 -2.55
CA SER A 39 -5.13 11.05 -1.79
C SER A 39 -3.69 10.56 -1.98
N MET A 40 -3.00 11.05 -3.02
CA MET A 40 -1.57 10.82 -3.24
C MET A 40 -0.67 11.73 -2.37
N GLY A 41 -1.26 12.76 -1.72
CA GLY A 41 -0.49 13.77 -1.00
C GLY A 41 0.43 14.54 -1.95
N GLU A 42 1.68 14.72 -1.55
CA GLU A 42 2.72 15.37 -2.37
C GLU A 42 3.33 14.43 -3.41
N ILE A 43 3.08 13.11 -3.31
CA ILE A 43 3.63 12.11 -4.22
C ILE A 43 3.01 12.27 -5.60
N GLN A 44 3.86 12.26 -6.64
CA GLN A 44 3.44 12.48 -8.02
C GLN A 44 3.81 11.31 -8.92
N TRP A 45 2.99 11.05 -9.91
CA TRP A 45 3.31 10.10 -10.97
C TRP A 45 4.62 10.47 -11.67
N GLY A 46 5.38 9.47 -12.04
CA GLY A 46 6.67 9.65 -12.70
C GLY A 46 7.85 9.91 -11.76
N TRP A 47 7.67 10.00 -10.45
CA TRP A 47 8.80 10.05 -9.52
C TRP A 47 9.65 8.78 -9.63
N THR A 48 10.97 8.95 -9.45
CA THR A 48 11.88 7.81 -9.36
C THR A 48 11.83 7.17 -7.98
N PRO A 49 12.26 5.89 -7.83
CA PRO A 49 12.36 5.23 -6.52
C PRO A 49 13.17 6.06 -5.51
N LYS A 50 14.29 6.62 -5.94
CA LYS A 50 15.13 7.49 -5.12
C LYS A 50 14.39 8.73 -4.61
N ARG A 51 13.63 9.41 -5.49
CA ARG A 51 12.85 10.59 -5.11
C ARG A 51 11.75 10.25 -4.12
N LEU A 52 11.03 9.16 -4.35
CA LEU A 52 10.01 8.67 -3.41
C LEU A 52 10.63 8.37 -2.04
N TYR A 53 11.73 7.61 -2.00
CA TYR A 53 12.42 7.31 -0.75
C TYR A 53 12.84 8.58 0.00
N GLN A 54 13.41 9.55 -0.69
CA GLN A 54 13.82 10.82 -0.06
C GLN A 54 12.64 11.60 0.54
N HIS A 55 11.49 11.60 -0.12
CA HIS A 55 10.27 12.22 0.40
C HIS A 55 9.77 11.48 1.65
N LEU A 56 9.62 10.17 1.57
CA LEU A 56 9.16 9.36 2.71
C LEU A 56 10.10 9.44 3.92
N LYS A 57 11.41 9.51 3.67
CA LYS A 57 12.40 9.71 4.72
C LYS A 57 12.20 11.05 5.43
N LYS A 58 11.95 12.14 4.68
CA LYS A 58 11.62 13.44 5.27
C LYS A 58 10.36 13.42 6.12
N ASP A 59 9.31 12.71 5.65
CA ASP A 59 8.07 12.57 6.41
C ASP A 59 8.31 11.82 7.73
N ILE A 60 9.13 10.77 7.71
CA ILE A 60 9.55 10.07 8.93
C ILE A 60 10.31 11.05 9.83
N GLU A 61 11.34 11.73 9.34
CA GLU A 61 12.14 12.68 10.12
C GLU A 61 11.24 13.74 10.74
N ALA A 62 10.31 14.31 9.99
CA ALA A 62 9.35 15.30 10.48
C ALA A 62 8.44 14.74 11.59
N SER A 63 8.00 13.51 11.49
CA SER A 63 7.14 12.87 12.50
C SER A 63 7.83 12.63 13.84
N TYR A 64 9.16 12.53 13.85
CA TYR A 64 9.97 12.35 15.05
C TYR A 64 10.49 13.65 15.67
N GLN A 65 10.42 14.79 14.97
CA GLN A 65 10.93 16.07 15.50
C GLN A 65 10.26 16.48 16.81
N GLU A 66 8.93 16.42 16.87
CA GLU A 66 8.19 16.82 18.07
C GLU A 66 8.46 15.85 19.25
N PRO A 67 8.34 14.52 19.12
CA PRO A 67 8.71 13.59 20.17
C PRO A 67 10.14 13.78 20.69
N ILE A 68 11.11 13.95 19.81
CA ILE A 68 12.52 14.15 20.17
C ILE A 68 12.69 15.47 20.92
N SER A 69 12.07 16.56 20.45
CA SER A 69 12.22 17.88 21.06
C SER A 69 11.55 17.99 22.45
N LYS A 70 10.57 17.15 22.74
CA LYS A 70 9.84 17.14 24.03
C LYS A 70 10.47 16.24 25.07
N THR A 71 11.34 15.33 24.71
CA THR A 71 12.00 14.48 25.69
C THR A 71 13.18 15.19 26.33
N THR A 72 13.35 15.01 27.65
CA THR A 72 14.50 15.46 28.43
C THR A 72 15.39 14.29 28.84
N ASP A 73 14.97 13.07 28.55
CA ASP A 73 15.70 11.84 28.83
C ASP A 73 16.59 11.47 27.63
N ALA A 74 17.89 11.47 27.82
CA ALA A 74 18.86 11.16 26.79
C ALA A 74 18.74 9.73 26.23
N ILE A 75 18.31 8.76 27.08
CA ILE A 75 18.11 7.37 26.66
C ILE A 75 16.87 7.28 25.74
N GLU A 76 15.81 7.99 26.10
CA GLU A 76 14.60 8.04 25.28
C GLU A 76 14.85 8.78 23.96
N GLU A 77 15.63 9.88 23.98
CA GLU A 77 16.02 10.57 22.77
C GLU A 77 16.78 9.64 21.81
N ASP A 78 17.76 8.91 22.30
CA ASP A 78 18.54 7.95 21.50
C ASP A 78 17.65 6.86 20.93
N ARG A 79 16.73 6.31 21.73
CA ARG A 79 15.74 5.32 21.29
C ARG A 79 14.86 5.83 20.16
N LEU A 80 14.37 7.07 20.23
CA LEU A 80 13.56 7.69 19.19
C LEU A 80 14.37 7.89 17.89
N ARG A 81 15.63 8.33 18.00
CA ARG A 81 16.54 8.48 16.86
C ARG A 81 16.83 7.14 16.18
N HIS A 82 17.08 6.10 16.96
CA HIS A 82 17.24 4.73 16.43
C HIS A 82 16.00 4.24 15.70
N LYS A 83 14.83 4.42 16.29
CA LYS A 83 13.55 4.03 15.68
C LYS A 83 13.30 4.78 14.37
N MET A 84 13.54 6.08 14.33
CA MET A 84 13.44 6.91 13.13
C MET A 84 14.36 6.38 12.00
N ALA A 85 15.63 6.10 12.34
CA ALA A 85 16.59 5.57 11.38
C ALA A 85 16.20 4.18 10.88
N GLU A 86 15.67 3.33 11.74
CA GLU A 86 15.21 1.99 11.41
C GLU A 86 14.00 2.01 10.46
N GLU A 87 13.00 2.87 10.71
CA GLU A 87 11.85 3.02 9.82
C GLU A 87 12.30 3.48 8.41
N ALA A 88 13.21 4.46 8.33
CA ALA A 88 13.76 4.89 7.06
C ALA A 88 14.55 3.77 6.35
N ARG A 89 15.31 2.97 7.10
CA ARG A 89 16.05 1.82 6.58
C ARG A 89 15.11 0.76 6.03
N GLN A 90 14.03 0.42 6.74
CA GLN A 90 13.04 -0.56 6.30
C GLN A 90 12.40 -0.19 4.95
N ILE A 91 12.12 1.11 4.74
CA ILE A 91 11.61 1.56 3.44
C ILE A 91 12.66 1.36 2.35
N ARG A 92 13.92 1.77 2.60
CA ARG A 92 15.00 1.60 1.63
C ARG A 92 15.22 0.13 1.26
N ASP A 93 15.26 -0.73 2.26
CA ASP A 93 15.55 -2.16 2.12
C ASP A 93 14.35 -2.93 1.54
N SER A 94 13.17 -2.30 1.48
CA SER A 94 11.98 -2.86 0.83
C SER A 94 11.98 -2.71 -0.70
N TYR A 95 12.95 -1.97 -1.27
CA TYR A 95 13.05 -1.87 -2.73
C TYR A 95 13.31 -3.23 -3.35
N PHE A 96 12.49 -3.57 -4.35
CA PHE A 96 12.56 -4.87 -5.02
C PHE A 96 12.40 -4.70 -6.54
N GLU A 97 13.24 -5.36 -7.32
CA GLU A 97 13.18 -5.39 -8.79
C GLU A 97 12.62 -6.71 -9.28
N PHE A 98 11.70 -6.63 -10.23
CA PHE A 98 11.12 -7.81 -10.88
C PHE A 98 11.97 -8.23 -12.09
N ASP A 99 13.14 -8.79 -11.81
CA ASP A 99 14.14 -9.21 -12.80
C ASP A 99 13.92 -10.60 -13.39
N GLY A 100 12.96 -11.35 -12.87
CA GLY A 100 12.65 -12.72 -13.24
C GLY A 100 12.97 -13.73 -12.14
N THR A 101 13.60 -13.31 -11.05
CA THR A 101 13.79 -14.14 -9.86
C THR A 101 12.43 -14.31 -9.14
N PRO A 102 11.99 -15.56 -8.88
CA PRO A 102 10.77 -15.80 -8.12
C PRO A 102 10.83 -15.16 -6.73
N SER A 103 9.70 -14.60 -6.30
CA SER A 103 9.58 -13.92 -5.02
C SER A 103 8.23 -14.23 -4.37
N ALA A 104 8.09 -13.90 -3.10
CA ALA A 104 6.81 -14.00 -2.39
C ALA A 104 5.69 -13.15 -3.03
N TYR A 105 6.04 -12.15 -3.84
CA TYR A 105 5.07 -11.33 -4.57
C TYR A 105 4.38 -12.08 -5.72
N ASP A 106 4.97 -13.15 -6.22
CA ASP A 106 4.46 -13.93 -7.35
C ASP A 106 3.27 -14.83 -6.97
N SER A 107 3.14 -15.19 -5.71
CA SER A 107 2.09 -16.08 -5.19
C SER A 107 1.00 -15.36 -4.37
N GLY A 108 1.25 -14.12 -3.92
CA GLY A 108 0.36 -13.37 -3.05
C GLY A 108 -0.66 -12.51 -3.82
N TYR A 109 -1.34 -11.65 -3.07
CA TYR A 109 -2.36 -10.72 -3.58
C TYR A 109 -1.84 -9.65 -4.55
N LEU A 110 -0.53 -9.52 -4.71
CA LEU A 110 0.09 -8.67 -5.72
C LEU A 110 0.30 -9.39 -7.06
N LYS A 111 -0.01 -10.69 -7.15
CA LYS A 111 0.07 -11.44 -8.40
C LYS A 111 -0.75 -10.75 -9.49
N GLY A 112 -0.11 -10.52 -10.65
CA GLY A 112 -0.72 -9.82 -11.78
C GLY A 112 -0.66 -8.29 -11.71
N GLU A 113 -0.28 -7.69 -10.57
CA GLU A 113 -0.09 -6.25 -10.48
C GLU A 113 1.24 -5.78 -11.08
N PHE A 114 2.18 -6.68 -11.34
CA PHE A 114 3.48 -6.45 -11.95
C PHE A 114 3.82 -7.53 -12.98
N THR A 115 4.92 -7.33 -13.70
CA THR A 115 5.52 -8.34 -14.59
C THR A 115 7.03 -8.33 -14.45
N HIS A 116 7.66 -9.50 -14.68
CA HIS A 116 9.11 -9.63 -14.66
C HIS A 116 9.77 -9.16 -15.96
N LYS A 117 11.05 -8.78 -15.89
CA LYS A 117 11.94 -8.44 -17.02
C LYS A 117 11.43 -7.29 -17.91
N ASN A 118 10.57 -6.43 -17.34
CA ASN A 118 10.06 -5.23 -18.00
C ASN A 118 10.57 -3.93 -17.39
N GLY A 119 11.54 -4.01 -16.45
CA GLY A 119 12.05 -2.87 -15.69
C GLY A 119 10.99 -2.35 -14.73
N GLU A 120 10.27 -3.27 -14.10
CA GLU A 120 9.35 -2.97 -13.01
C GLU A 120 10.03 -3.21 -11.67
N SER A 121 9.66 -2.40 -10.69
CA SER A 121 10.12 -2.51 -9.31
C SER A 121 9.06 -1.99 -8.35
N LEU A 122 9.25 -2.23 -7.05
CA LEU A 122 8.38 -1.68 -6.01
C LEU A 122 9.18 -1.15 -4.82
N ILE A 123 8.54 -0.27 -4.05
CA ILE A 123 8.90 0.10 -2.67
C ILE A 123 7.67 -0.18 -1.81
N ARG A 124 7.89 -0.82 -0.66
CA ARG A 124 6.86 -1.10 0.33
C ARG A 124 6.99 -0.14 1.51
N VAL A 125 5.86 0.39 1.96
CA VAL A 125 5.76 1.24 3.15
C VAL A 125 4.69 0.66 4.06
N ARG A 126 5.03 0.35 5.28
CA ARG A 126 4.09 -0.14 6.28
C ARG A 126 3.79 0.96 7.29
N THR A 127 2.52 1.15 7.57
CA THR A 127 2.03 1.97 8.69
C THR A 127 1.26 1.08 9.67
N LYS A 128 0.77 1.65 10.77
CA LYS A 128 -0.06 0.91 11.73
C LYS A 128 -1.31 0.27 11.09
N ASN A 129 -1.90 0.93 10.11
CA ASN A 129 -3.23 0.60 9.58
C ASN A 129 -3.23 0.24 8.09
N THR A 130 -2.11 0.41 7.39
CA THR A 130 -2.02 0.17 5.95
C THR A 130 -0.67 -0.36 5.54
N GLN A 131 -0.67 -1.09 4.45
CA GLN A 131 0.54 -1.44 3.73
C GLN A 131 0.43 -0.89 2.31
N ASP A 132 1.30 0.05 1.98
CA ASP A 132 1.39 0.68 0.67
C ASP A 132 2.49 0.05 -0.16
N TYR A 133 2.19 -0.24 -1.42
CA TYR A 133 3.15 -0.67 -2.43
C TYR A 133 3.16 0.36 -3.55
N PHE A 134 4.31 0.95 -3.78
CA PHE A 134 4.55 1.89 -4.86
C PHE A 134 5.26 1.17 -5.99
N PHE A 135 4.59 1.02 -7.12
CA PHE A 135 5.11 0.32 -8.28
C PHE A 135 5.70 1.30 -9.29
N PHE A 136 6.86 0.93 -9.78
CA PHE A 136 7.57 1.67 -10.82
C PHE A 136 7.65 0.83 -12.08
N ILE A 137 7.65 1.49 -13.24
CA ILE A 137 7.99 0.90 -14.52
C ILE A 137 8.97 1.83 -15.22
N LYS A 138 10.11 1.30 -15.70
CA LYS A 138 11.20 2.12 -16.23
C LYS A 138 11.57 3.27 -15.28
N GLU A 139 11.72 2.95 -14.00
CA GLU A 139 12.03 3.88 -12.90
C GLU A 139 11.02 5.02 -12.71
N ARG A 140 9.80 4.86 -13.19
CA ARG A 140 8.74 5.87 -13.05
C ARG A 140 7.59 5.30 -12.23
N LEU A 141 7.24 6.01 -11.13
CA LEU A 141 6.08 5.69 -10.31
C LEU A 141 4.81 5.79 -11.15
N TRP A 142 4.02 4.72 -11.17
CA TRP A 142 2.79 4.67 -11.95
C TRP A 142 1.61 4.05 -11.23
N LYS A 143 1.87 3.33 -10.11
CA LYS A 143 0.81 2.68 -9.34
C LYS A 143 1.12 2.75 -7.85
N ARG A 144 0.09 3.01 -7.05
CA ARG A 144 0.09 2.82 -5.61
C ARG A 144 -0.99 1.81 -5.25
N TYR A 145 -0.61 0.72 -4.65
CA TYR A 145 -1.51 -0.28 -4.11
C TYR A 145 -1.52 -0.14 -2.59
N ARG A 146 -2.67 0.18 -2.02
CA ARG A 146 -2.85 0.30 -0.57
C ARG A 146 -3.73 -0.83 -0.07
N ALA A 147 -3.16 -1.74 0.72
CA ALA A 147 -3.89 -2.70 1.52
C ALA A 147 -4.23 -2.07 2.88
N PHE A 148 -5.47 -2.18 3.29
CA PHE A 148 -5.92 -1.70 4.59
C PHE A 148 -5.94 -2.87 5.56
N ASP A 149 -5.35 -2.70 6.75
CA ASP A 149 -5.39 -3.72 7.80
C ASP A 149 -6.83 -4.07 8.16
N ALA A 150 -7.11 -5.36 8.39
CA ALA A 150 -8.44 -5.84 8.72
C ALA A 150 -9.04 -5.15 9.97
N SER A 151 -8.19 -4.76 10.92
CA SER A 151 -8.61 -4.04 12.14
C SER A 151 -9.22 -2.66 11.85
N VAL A 152 -8.90 -2.06 10.70
CA VAL A 152 -9.46 -0.75 10.30
C VAL A 152 -10.94 -0.86 9.92
N PHE A 153 -11.36 -2.04 9.47
CA PHE A 153 -12.69 -2.31 8.94
C PHE A 153 -13.36 -3.50 9.62
N GLU A 154 -12.99 -3.76 10.88
CA GLU A 154 -13.55 -4.88 11.64
C GLU A 154 -15.09 -4.88 11.60
N GLY A 155 -15.66 -5.97 11.08
CA GLY A 155 -17.11 -6.11 10.89
C GLY A 155 -17.71 -5.34 9.73
N ALA A 156 -16.94 -4.52 8.97
CA ALA A 156 -17.46 -3.80 7.82
C ALA A 156 -17.49 -4.68 6.57
N THR A 157 -18.59 -4.63 5.85
CA THR A 157 -18.73 -5.27 4.53
C THR A 157 -18.00 -4.47 3.45
N PHE A 158 -17.69 -5.12 2.32
CA PHE A 158 -17.13 -4.43 1.15
C PHE A 158 -18.04 -3.31 0.63
N ALA A 159 -19.36 -3.47 0.74
CA ALA A 159 -20.31 -2.43 0.37
C ALA A 159 -20.18 -1.18 1.26
N GLN A 160 -19.97 -1.35 2.58
CA GLN A 160 -19.75 -0.25 3.50
C GLN A 160 -18.39 0.43 3.25
N PHE A 161 -17.34 -0.35 3.00
CA PHE A 161 -16.04 0.18 2.58
C PHE A 161 -16.15 1.00 1.29
N GLY A 162 -16.78 0.44 0.24
CA GLY A 162 -17.03 1.13 -1.02
C GLY A 162 -17.90 2.38 -0.85
N GLY A 163 -18.90 2.35 0.04
CA GLY A 163 -19.73 3.49 0.39
C GLY A 163 -18.93 4.63 1.00
N ALA A 164 -18.03 4.33 1.96
CA ALA A 164 -17.15 5.32 2.57
C ALA A 164 -16.21 5.97 1.55
N LEU A 165 -15.65 5.17 0.62
CA LEU A 165 -14.82 5.69 -0.45
C LEU A 165 -15.62 6.57 -1.44
N GLN A 166 -16.88 6.20 -1.74
CA GLN A 166 -17.73 7.00 -2.61
C GLN A 166 -18.15 8.34 -1.96
N GLN A 167 -18.32 8.38 -0.65
CA GLN A 167 -18.54 9.66 0.07
C GLN A 167 -17.34 10.58 -0.09
N ARG A 168 -16.13 10.02 -0.09
CA ARG A 168 -14.88 10.80 -0.18
C ARG A 168 -14.51 11.18 -1.61
N TYR A 169 -14.68 10.25 -2.56
CA TYR A 169 -14.15 10.35 -3.93
C TYR A 169 -15.24 10.53 -4.99
N GLY A 170 -16.51 10.56 -4.58
CA GLY A 170 -17.63 10.60 -5.51
C GLY A 170 -18.06 9.22 -6.00
N LYS A 171 -19.10 9.18 -6.85
CA LYS A 171 -19.70 7.95 -7.35
C LYS A 171 -18.70 7.10 -8.14
N ALA A 172 -18.67 5.80 -7.85
CA ALA A 172 -17.91 4.79 -8.57
C ALA A 172 -18.79 3.91 -9.45
N LYS A 173 -18.19 3.26 -10.45
CA LYS A 173 -18.81 2.15 -11.16
C LYS A 173 -18.50 0.86 -10.40
N GLN A 174 -19.54 0.17 -9.94
CA GLN A 174 -19.38 -1.17 -9.36
C GLN A 174 -19.23 -2.18 -10.49
N LYS A 175 -18.27 -3.08 -10.36
CA LYS A 175 -17.98 -4.14 -11.30
C LYS A 175 -17.77 -5.47 -10.59
N ASN A 176 -17.92 -6.55 -11.35
CA ASN A 176 -17.64 -7.92 -10.89
C ASN A 176 -17.00 -8.67 -12.07
N GLY A 177 -16.02 -9.48 -11.80
CA GLY A 177 -15.35 -10.29 -12.82
C GLY A 177 -13.93 -10.69 -12.43
N VAL A 178 -13.19 -11.20 -13.38
CA VAL A 178 -11.79 -11.59 -13.22
C VAL A 178 -10.90 -10.39 -13.48
N LEU A 179 -10.18 -9.90 -12.47
CA LEU A 179 -9.24 -8.80 -12.60
C LEU A 179 -7.88 -9.22 -13.17
N VAL A 180 -7.45 -10.43 -12.80
CA VAL A 180 -6.18 -11.02 -13.23
C VAL A 180 -6.48 -12.36 -13.89
N PRO A 181 -5.94 -12.65 -15.08
CA PRO A 181 -6.13 -13.95 -15.72
C PRO A 181 -5.75 -15.10 -14.77
N GLY A 182 -6.64 -16.08 -14.61
CA GLY A 182 -6.46 -17.20 -13.71
C GLY A 182 -6.78 -16.94 -12.24
N SER A 183 -7.25 -15.73 -11.88
CA SER A 183 -7.80 -15.45 -10.55
C SER A 183 -9.31 -15.72 -10.49
N LEU A 184 -9.82 -15.88 -9.28
CA LEU A 184 -11.26 -15.97 -9.05
C LEU A 184 -11.95 -14.62 -9.35
N PRO A 185 -13.24 -14.63 -9.73
CA PRO A 185 -14.02 -13.42 -9.88
C PRO A 185 -14.09 -12.63 -8.58
N THR A 186 -13.86 -11.34 -8.63
CA THR A 186 -13.93 -10.45 -7.48
C THR A 186 -14.81 -9.24 -7.78
N LYS A 187 -15.22 -8.53 -6.74
CA LYS A 187 -15.99 -7.29 -6.83
C LYS A 187 -15.05 -6.10 -6.66
N TRP A 188 -15.28 -5.03 -7.44
CA TRP A 188 -14.56 -3.80 -7.25
C TRP A 188 -15.41 -2.58 -7.57
N TYR A 189 -15.01 -1.43 -7.02
CA TYR A 189 -15.47 -0.10 -7.39
C TYR A 189 -14.39 0.58 -8.24
N GLU A 190 -14.78 1.30 -9.28
CA GLU A 190 -13.85 1.95 -10.21
C GLU A 190 -14.20 3.42 -10.37
N TRP A 191 -13.21 4.27 -10.23
CA TRP A 191 -13.23 5.70 -10.56
C TRP A 191 -12.26 5.96 -11.71
N ARG A 192 -12.69 6.77 -12.67
CA ARG A 192 -11.86 7.17 -13.81
C ARG A 192 -11.84 8.67 -13.91
N GLU A 193 -10.70 9.25 -13.64
CA GLU A 193 -10.42 10.66 -13.77
C GLU A 193 -9.27 10.90 -14.75
N SER A 194 -9.07 12.17 -15.17
CA SER A 194 -8.05 12.50 -16.16
C SER A 194 -6.61 12.21 -15.71
N ARG A 195 -6.37 12.25 -14.39
CA ARG A 195 -5.04 12.10 -13.79
C ARG A 195 -4.86 10.89 -12.90
N VAL A 196 -5.95 10.27 -12.49
CA VAL A 196 -5.94 9.10 -11.62
C VAL A 196 -7.02 8.12 -12.06
N LEU A 197 -6.64 6.87 -12.22
CA LEU A 197 -7.57 5.75 -12.20
C LEU A 197 -7.53 5.15 -10.80
N ALA A 198 -8.68 4.77 -10.25
CA ALA A 198 -8.74 4.13 -8.96
C ALA A 198 -9.62 2.88 -8.99
N ARG A 199 -9.20 1.84 -8.26
CA ARG A 199 -9.98 0.63 -8.02
C ARG A 199 -9.97 0.30 -6.53
N ALA A 200 -11.13 0.15 -5.92
CA ALA A 200 -11.24 -0.48 -4.61
C ALA A 200 -11.65 -1.93 -4.82
N VAL A 201 -10.85 -2.87 -4.32
CA VAL A 201 -11.01 -4.31 -4.59
C VAL A 201 -11.25 -5.06 -3.29
N ASP A 202 -12.16 -6.04 -3.36
CA ASP A 202 -12.44 -6.96 -2.27
C ASP A 202 -11.44 -8.12 -2.29
N ASN A 203 -10.48 -8.08 -1.40
CA ASN A 203 -9.55 -9.18 -1.17
C ASN A 203 -9.83 -9.90 0.17
N ASN A 204 -11.01 -9.64 0.78
CA ASN A 204 -11.31 -10.14 2.12
C ASN A 204 -11.46 -11.66 2.17
N GLU A 205 -12.00 -12.27 1.11
CA GLU A 205 -12.27 -13.72 1.08
C GLU A 205 -11.00 -14.56 1.24
N PHE A 206 -9.89 -14.12 0.61
CA PHE A 206 -8.65 -14.90 0.58
C PHE A 206 -7.54 -14.32 1.46
N TYR A 207 -7.54 -12.99 1.65
CA TYR A 207 -6.43 -12.29 2.30
C TYR A 207 -6.86 -11.46 3.50
N GLY A 208 -8.16 -11.42 3.81
CA GLY A 208 -8.69 -10.73 4.99
C GLY A 208 -8.61 -9.21 4.96
N PHE A 209 -8.51 -8.56 3.78
CA PHE A 209 -8.41 -7.10 3.69
C PHE A 209 -9.08 -6.52 2.45
N TYR A 210 -9.34 -5.22 2.49
CA TYR A 210 -9.73 -4.42 1.33
C TYR A 210 -8.56 -3.60 0.82
N CYS A 211 -8.54 -3.31 -0.49
CA CYS A 211 -7.49 -2.46 -1.04
C CYS A 211 -8.02 -1.32 -1.90
N LEU A 212 -7.20 -0.27 -2.00
CA LEU A 212 -7.38 0.84 -2.92
C LEU A 212 -6.14 0.94 -3.82
N ILE A 213 -6.35 0.80 -5.12
CA ILE A 213 -5.28 0.86 -6.13
C ILE A 213 -5.47 2.16 -6.89
N LEU A 214 -4.41 2.97 -6.93
CA LEU A 214 -4.35 4.20 -7.71
C LEU A 214 -3.34 4.01 -8.83
N GLU A 215 -3.68 4.45 -10.05
CA GLU A 215 -2.85 4.24 -11.24
C GLU A 215 -2.77 5.51 -12.09
N ASP A 216 -1.60 5.75 -12.71
CA ASP A 216 -1.43 6.79 -13.70
C ASP A 216 -2.10 6.40 -15.03
N PRO A 217 -3.15 7.12 -15.48
CA PRO A 217 -3.86 6.79 -16.72
C PRO A 217 -2.95 6.76 -17.95
N LYS A 218 -1.93 7.64 -17.97
CA LYS A 218 -0.99 7.74 -19.10
C LYS A 218 -0.11 6.50 -19.21
N THR A 219 0.35 6.00 -18.07
CA THR A 219 1.15 4.77 -18.03
C THR A 219 0.28 3.56 -18.32
N VAL A 220 -0.93 3.48 -17.74
CA VAL A 220 -1.88 2.38 -17.99
C VAL A 220 -2.19 2.24 -19.50
N ALA A 221 -2.43 3.35 -20.20
CA ALA A 221 -2.67 3.32 -21.65
C ALA A 221 -1.49 2.78 -22.48
N ARG A 222 -0.28 2.77 -21.92
CA ARG A 222 0.95 2.33 -22.57
C ARG A 222 1.50 1.02 -22.05
N LEU A 223 0.83 0.37 -21.06
CA LEU A 223 1.34 -0.85 -20.44
C LEU A 223 1.66 -1.95 -21.46
N GLY A 224 0.85 -2.13 -22.51
CA GLY A 224 1.11 -3.09 -23.57
C GLY A 224 2.43 -2.85 -24.31
N GLN A 225 2.87 -1.59 -24.41
CA GLN A 225 4.15 -1.22 -25.01
C GLN A 225 5.32 -1.34 -24.02
N LEU A 226 5.08 -1.08 -22.75
CA LEU A 226 6.07 -1.11 -21.68
C LEU A 226 6.37 -2.54 -21.22
N ARG A 227 5.35 -3.42 -21.20
CA ARG A 227 5.41 -4.84 -20.80
C ARG A 227 5.58 -5.72 -22.05
N LYS A 228 6.74 -5.69 -22.66
CA LYS A 228 7.04 -6.50 -23.85
C LYS A 228 7.22 -7.97 -23.52
N ASN A 229 7.86 -8.26 -22.39
CA ASN A 229 7.97 -9.62 -21.86
C ASN A 229 6.66 -9.96 -21.15
N LYS A 230 5.76 -10.61 -21.87
CA LYS A 230 4.56 -11.19 -21.25
C LYS A 230 5.01 -12.48 -20.56
N PRO A 231 4.51 -12.78 -19.34
CA PRO A 231 4.64 -14.14 -18.82
C PRO A 231 4.06 -15.06 -19.89
N ALA A 232 4.77 -16.15 -20.20
CA ALA A 232 4.18 -17.20 -21.00
C ALA A 232 2.79 -17.45 -20.39
N GLN A 233 1.72 -17.33 -21.17
CA GLN A 233 0.41 -17.76 -20.72
C GLN A 233 0.66 -19.18 -20.26
N ALA A 234 0.53 -19.42 -18.96
CA ALA A 234 0.41 -20.77 -18.46
C ALA A 234 -0.78 -21.32 -19.24
N GLU A 235 -0.49 -22.13 -20.24
CA GLU A 235 -1.51 -22.97 -20.83
C GLU A 235 -2.15 -23.61 -19.61
N ALA A 236 -3.46 -23.49 -19.49
CA ALA A 236 -4.22 -24.12 -18.45
C ALA A 236 -4.02 -25.64 -18.64
N SER A 237 -2.93 -26.14 -18.07
CA SER A 237 -2.71 -27.56 -17.98
C SER A 237 -3.57 -28.02 -16.80
N ASP A 238 -4.65 -28.71 -17.10
CA ASP A 238 -5.50 -29.45 -16.17
C ASP A 238 -4.71 -30.41 -15.26
N THR A 239 -3.40 -30.50 -15.46
CA THR A 239 -2.48 -31.38 -14.74
C THR A 239 -2.05 -30.85 -13.37
N LEU A 240 -2.28 -29.57 -13.04
CA LEU A 240 -1.91 -29.00 -11.74
C LEU A 240 -2.97 -29.20 -10.66
N VAL A 241 -4.21 -29.48 -11.03
CA VAL A 241 -5.30 -29.68 -10.05
C VAL A 241 -5.10 -30.99 -9.28
N ASP A 242 -4.54 -32.03 -9.91
CA ASP A 242 -4.32 -33.31 -9.27
C ASP A 242 -3.06 -33.35 -8.36
N MET A 243 -2.12 -32.41 -8.49
CA MET A 243 -0.92 -32.35 -7.65
C MET A 243 -1.08 -31.57 -6.35
N VAL A 244 -2.09 -30.73 -6.22
CA VAL A 244 -2.33 -29.89 -5.03
C VAL A 244 -3.16 -30.61 -3.97
N ALA A 245 -3.81 -31.71 -4.31
CA ALA A 245 -4.67 -32.45 -3.39
C ALA A 245 -3.91 -33.22 -2.29
N ASP A 246 -2.58 -33.35 -2.36
CA ASP A 246 -1.84 -34.26 -1.48
C ASP A 246 -0.71 -33.65 -0.64
N GLN A 247 -0.63 -32.30 -0.54
CA GLN A 247 0.32 -31.65 0.39
C GLN A 247 -0.37 -30.49 1.14
N SER A 248 -1.01 -30.82 2.24
CA SER A 248 -1.34 -29.88 3.31
C SER A 248 -0.03 -29.47 4.02
N ASN A 249 0.64 -28.45 3.53
CA ASN A 249 1.73 -27.77 4.23
C ASN A 249 1.20 -26.47 4.86
N ASP A 250 0.46 -26.62 5.96
CA ASP A 250 -0.07 -25.48 6.73
C ASP A 250 1.03 -24.58 7.30
N ASP A 251 2.23 -25.13 7.56
CA ASP A 251 3.33 -24.38 8.15
C ASP A 251 4.02 -23.40 7.18
N GLN A 252 4.07 -23.69 5.87
CA GLN A 252 4.68 -22.78 4.90
C GLN A 252 3.80 -21.57 4.55
N ASN A 253 2.49 -21.72 4.62
CA ASN A 253 1.57 -20.62 4.37
C ASN A 253 1.53 -19.62 5.52
N ALA A 254 1.72 -20.06 6.76
CA ALA A 254 1.84 -19.19 7.93
C ALA A 254 3.11 -18.31 7.86
N ASP A 255 4.26 -18.87 7.46
CA ASP A 255 5.52 -18.14 7.33
C ASP A 255 5.46 -17.07 6.21
N ILE A 256 4.74 -17.33 5.12
CA ILE A 256 4.56 -16.37 4.02
C ILE A 256 3.61 -15.24 4.44
N ALA A 257 2.53 -15.55 5.15
CA ALA A 257 1.61 -14.54 5.67
C ALA A 257 2.30 -13.63 6.69
N ASP A 258 3.08 -14.17 7.60
CA ASP A 258 3.86 -13.44 8.60
C ASP A 258 4.93 -12.55 7.95
N ARG A 259 5.56 -13.00 6.86
CA ARG A 259 6.50 -12.18 6.07
C ARG A 259 5.81 -11.03 5.33
N ILE A 260 4.63 -11.25 4.77
CA ILE A 260 3.86 -10.23 4.05
C ILE A 260 3.26 -9.22 5.01
N THR A 261 2.80 -9.64 6.18
CA THR A 261 2.24 -8.76 7.22
C THR A 261 3.31 -8.10 8.09
N GLY A 262 4.58 -8.60 8.01
CA GLY A 262 5.71 -8.12 8.82
C GLY A 262 5.54 -8.46 10.31
N GLU A 263 4.69 -9.39 10.66
CA GLU A 263 4.69 -10.06 11.94
C GLU A 263 5.79 -11.12 11.95
N ILE A 264 7.02 -10.69 12.13
CA ILE A 264 8.06 -11.59 12.60
C ILE A 264 7.69 -11.93 14.04
N ARG A 265 7.03 -13.04 14.25
CA ARG A 265 7.00 -13.64 15.59
C ARG A 265 8.45 -13.83 15.98
N ARG A 266 8.90 -13.13 17.00
CA ARG A 266 10.16 -13.44 17.67
C ARG A 266 9.97 -14.80 18.30
N HIS A 267 10.28 -15.85 17.57
CA HIS A 267 10.48 -17.15 18.15
C HIS A 267 11.82 -17.09 18.88
N ASP A 268 11.70 -17.20 20.21
CA ASP A 268 12.67 -17.75 21.14
C ASP A 268 14.02 -17.03 21.25
N ALA A 269 14.04 -16.04 22.16
CA ALA A 269 15.26 -15.85 22.93
C ALA A 269 15.52 -17.17 23.71
N PRO A 270 16.72 -17.75 23.65
CA PRO A 270 17.04 -18.92 24.45
C PRO A 270 16.89 -18.54 25.94
N ASN A 271 16.11 -19.32 26.62
CA ASN A 271 15.95 -19.27 28.06
C ASN A 271 17.35 -19.47 28.69
N VAL A 272 17.95 -18.41 29.18
CA VAL A 272 19.16 -18.51 29.99
C VAL A 272 18.72 -18.96 31.35
N ASP A 273 18.74 -20.29 31.56
CA ASP A 273 18.57 -20.87 32.89
C ASP A 273 19.61 -20.27 33.84
N GLU A 274 19.10 -19.56 34.84
CA GLU A 274 19.81 -19.29 36.06
C GLU A 274 20.25 -20.62 36.68
N LYS A 275 21.52 -20.91 36.61
CA LYS A 275 22.17 -21.83 37.59
C LYS A 275 23.02 -21.04 38.54
N LYS A 276 22.59 -21.15 39.80
CA LYS A 276 23.26 -20.80 41.03
C LYS A 276 24.80 -20.69 40.97
#